data_de0ef495710c4624ce9aa82b65794c10
#
_entry.id   de0ef495710c4624ce9aa82b65794c10
#
_cell.length_a   1.000
_cell.length_b   1.000
_cell.length_c   1.000
_cell.angle_alpha   90.00
_cell.angle_beta   90.00
_cell.angle_gamma   90.00
#
_symmetry.space_group_name_H-M   'P 1'
#
loop_
_entity.id
_entity.type
_entity.pdbx_description
1 polymer ?
#
loop_
_entity_poly.entity_id
_entity_poly.type
_entity_poly.pdbx_seq_one_letter_code
_entity_poly.pdbx_strand_id
1 'polypeptide(L)'
;KAKKTLNNKFALALTNKELDEIDYDIVLERAQEKLKGAGNEEVSTLNNTIFDLNTKLQNKEAEIETERLKIKNEFDNKLNNIQADSIFRKQVFSKKRIIPEDEAITYLKTRLSIDGISTKVDDKGNISFLKDGYPLKKNDNTGFETLESIDEKYLGSFVEKSNGSGTPQTQQTQG
;
A
#
# COMPACT_ATOMS: atom_id res chain seq x y z
N LYS A 1 5.72 21.73 20.96
CA LYS A 1 6.45 21.54 22.25
C LYS A 1 7.81 22.23 22.26
N ALA A 2 8.68 22.02 21.25
CA ALA A 2 10.03 22.58 21.20
C ALA A 2 10.05 24.12 21.31
N LYS A 3 9.20 24.83 20.54
CA LYS A 3 9.09 26.30 20.61
C LYS A 3 8.74 26.80 22.02
N LYS A 4 7.79 26.15 22.72
CA LYS A 4 7.44 26.51 24.12
C LYS A 4 8.60 26.29 25.09
N THR A 5 9.35 25.22 24.90
CA THR A 5 10.52 24.93 25.72
C THR A 5 11.61 26.01 25.54
N LEU A 6 11.88 26.41 24.29
CA LEU A 6 12.81 27.51 23.99
C LEU A 6 12.32 28.82 24.59
N ASN A 7 11.06 29.18 24.36
CA ASN A 7 10.48 30.41 24.91
C ASN A 7 10.63 30.52 26.43
N ASN A 8 10.32 29.43 27.13
CA ASN A 8 10.41 29.40 28.60
C ASN A 8 11.84 29.47 29.12
N LYS A 9 12.76 28.68 28.51
CA LYS A 9 14.16 28.63 28.93
C LYS A 9 14.93 29.93 28.68
N PHE A 10 14.63 30.59 27.56
CA PHE A 10 15.30 31.82 27.16
C PHE A 10 14.51 33.08 27.56
N ALA A 11 13.38 32.93 28.26
CA ALA A 11 12.50 34.03 28.61
C ALA A 11 12.26 35.01 27.42
N LEU A 12 11.87 34.46 26.25
CA LEU A 12 11.67 35.22 25.01
C LEU A 12 10.41 36.06 25.06
N ALA A 13 9.58 35.90 26.09
CA ALA A 13 8.32 36.61 26.30
C ALA A 13 7.29 36.46 25.14
N LEU A 14 7.39 35.40 24.36
CA LEU A 14 6.43 35.10 23.30
C LEU A 14 5.14 34.49 23.86
N THR A 15 4.00 34.95 23.40
CA THR A 15 2.69 34.39 23.71
C THR A 15 2.50 33.04 23.02
N ASN A 16 1.53 32.24 23.50
CA ASN A 16 1.21 30.95 22.83
C ASN A 16 0.78 31.15 21.38
N LYS A 17 0.06 32.24 21.07
CA LYS A 17 -0.37 32.55 19.71
C LYS A 17 0.81 32.84 18.79
N GLU A 18 1.74 33.68 19.24
CA GLU A 18 2.97 33.95 18.48
C GLU A 18 3.81 32.69 18.26
N LEU A 19 3.91 31.80 19.27
CA LEU A 19 4.62 30.52 19.14
C LEU A 19 3.99 29.56 18.14
N ASP A 20 2.68 29.66 17.89
CA ASP A 20 2.00 28.85 16.89
C ASP A 20 2.17 29.42 15.47
N GLU A 21 2.29 30.75 15.34
CA GLU A 21 2.36 31.48 14.07
C GLU A 21 3.80 31.63 13.51
N ILE A 22 4.84 31.73 14.39
CA ILE A 22 6.22 31.94 13.93
C ILE A 22 6.93 30.61 13.66
N ASP A 23 7.85 30.61 12.69
CA ASP A 23 8.70 29.46 12.40
C ASP A 23 9.67 29.15 13.55
N TYR A 24 10.01 27.86 13.66
CA TYR A 24 10.94 27.37 14.68
C TYR A 24 12.30 28.07 14.61
N ASP A 25 12.79 28.33 13.41
CA ASP A 25 14.10 28.96 13.17
C ASP A 25 14.15 30.37 13.72
N ILE A 26 13.04 31.14 13.64
CA ILE A 26 12.95 32.48 14.21
C ILE A 26 13.02 32.43 15.75
N VAL A 27 12.36 31.45 16.36
CA VAL A 27 12.42 31.25 17.82
C VAL A 27 13.83 30.87 18.26
N LEU A 28 14.52 30.05 17.46
CA LEU A 28 15.88 29.63 17.69
C LEU A 28 16.87 30.80 17.58
N GLU A 29 16.73 31.63 16.55
CA GLU A 29 17.54 32.81 16.33
C GLU A 29 17.43 33.81 17.50
N ARG A 30 16.22 34.11 17.96
CA ARG A 30 15.98 34.95 19.14
C ARG A 30 16.58 34.37 20.42
N ALA A 31 16.55 33.03 20.57
CA ALA A 31 17.20 32.37 21.68
C ALA A 31 18.73 32.51 21.63
N GLN A 32 19.32 32.39 20.44
CA GLN A 32 20.77 32.60 20.24
C GLN A 32 21.22 34.05 20.50
N GLU A 33 20.40 35.04 20.12
CA GLU A 33 20.68 36.45 20.40
C GLU A 33 20.72 36.74 21.91
N LYS A 34 19.79 36.17 22.68
CA LYS A 34 19.83 36.31 24.16
C LYS A 34 21.02 35.61 24.80
N LEU A 35 21.54 34.55 24.18
CA LEU A 35 22.75 33.88 24.64
C LEU A 35 24.02 34.77 24.60
N LYS A 36 24.11 35.68 23.66
CA LYS A 36 25.27 36.57 23.49
C LYS A 36 25.51 37.51 24.70
N GLY A 37 24.50 37.67 25.55
CA GLY A 37 24.59 38.48 26.78
C GLY A 37 24.67 37.71 28.09
N ALA A 38 24.67 36.39 28.08
CA ALA A 38 24.67 35.53 29.28
C ALA A 38 26.07 35.05 29.65
N GLY A 39 26.30 34.68 30.91
CA GLY A 39 27.59 34.17 31.38
C GLY A 39 27.96 32.79 30.81
N ASN A 40 29.23 32.42 30.79
CA ASN A 40 29.75 31.22 30.07
C ASN A 40 29.06 29.90 30.46
N GLU A 41 28.64 29.72 31.70
CA GLU A 41 28.00 28.49 32.17
C GLU A 41 26.56 28.36 31.70
N GLU A 42 25.79 29.45 31.69
CA GLU A 42 24.45 29.54 31.13
C GLU A 42 24.46 29.32 29.62
N VAL A 43 25.43 29.89 28.91
CA VAL A 43 25.62 29.72 27.46
C VAL A 43 25.84 28.24 27.10
N SER A 44 26.66 27.52 27.85
CA SER A 44 26.93 26.09 27.63
C SER A 44 25.67 25.25 27.83
N THR A 45 24.92 25.48 28.90
CA THR A 45 23.67 24.75 29.21
C THR A 45 22.59 24.98 28.13
N LEU A 46 22.51 26.22 27.65
CA LEU A 46 21.52 26.58 26.61
C LEU A 46 21.91 26.01 25.25
N ASN A 47 23.18 25.99 24.88
CA ASN A 47 23.64 25.34 23.64
C ASN A 47 23.36 23.84 23.64
N ASN A 48 23.61 23.15 24.76
CA ASN A 48 23.28 21.73 24.89
C ASN A 48 21.77 21.50 24.72
N THR A 49 20.94 22.39 25.27
CA THR A 49 19.48 22.30 25.11
C THR A 49 19.05 22.50 23.66
N ILE A 50 19.65 23.44 22.94
CA ILE A 50 19.40 23.67 21.52
C ILE A 50 19.77 22.44 20.70
N PHE A 51 20.93 21.85 20.98
CA PHE A 51 21.39 20.63 20.31
C PHE A 51 20.41 19.46 20.54
N ASP A 52 19.99 19.24 21.78
CA ASP A 52 19.02 18.19 22.13
C ASP A 52 17.68 18.39 21.44
N LEU A 53 17.20 19.63 21.38
CA LEU A 53 15.92 19.93 20.72
C LEU A 53 16.00 19.76 19.20
N ASN A 54 17.10 20.15 18.58
CA ASN A 54 17.33 19.92 17.16
C ASN A 54 17.39 18.43 16.84
N THR A 55 18.10 17.65 17.64
CA THR A 55 18.16 16.19 17.49
C THR A 55 16.77 15.56 17.63
N LYS A 56 15.98 16.00 18.60
CA LYS A 56 14.60 15.53 18.77
C LYS A 56 13.70 15.91 17.59
N LEU A 57 13.89 17.10 17.03
CA LEU A 57 13.13 17.55 15.85
C LEU A 57 13.44 16.66 14.65
N GLN A 58 14.73 16.48 14.33
CA GLN A 58 15.16 15.62 13.23
C GLN A 58 14.64 14.18 13.37
N ASN A 59 14.69 13.62 14.58
CA ASN A 59 14.14 12.28 14.84
C ASN A 59 12.62 12.24 14.60
N LYS A 60 11.89 13.28 14.99
CA LYS A 60 10.45 13.36 14.76
C LYS A 60 10.10 13.52 13.29
N GLU A 61 10.86 14.27 12.53
CA GLU A 61 10.70 14.40 11.08
C GLU A 61 10.93 13.05 10.38
N ALA A 62 11.97 12.30 10.77
CA ALA A 62 12.23 10.96 10.26
C ALA A 62 11.12 9.95 10.61
N GLU A 63 10.58 10.01 11.85
CA GLU A 63 9.43 9.19 12.26
C GLU A 63 8.18 9.50 11.40
N ILE A 64 7.89 10.79 11.18
CA ILE A 64 6.75 11.23 10.36
C ILE A 64 6.89 10.74 8.92
N GLU A 65 8.08 10.87 8.33
CA GLU A 65 8.31 10.40 6.96
C GLU A 65 8.17 8.87 6.85
N THR A 66 8.69 8.15 7.83
CA THR A 66 8.52 6.68 7.90
C THR A 66 7.04 6.29 7.97
N GLU A 67 6.27 6.97 8.82
CA GLU A 67 4.82 6.68 8.95
C GLU A 67 4.04 7.07 7.69
N ARG A 68 4.40 8.16 7.03
CA ARG A 68 3.83 8.55 5.72
C ARG A 68 4.06 7.48 4.66
N LEU A 69 5.28 6.97 4.55
CA LEU A 69 5.61 5.89 3.61
C LEU A 69 4.83 4.62 3.92
N LYS A 70 4.70 4.27 5.18
CA LYS A 70 3.91 3.11 5.62
C LYS A 70 2.45 3.25 5.24
N ILE A 71 1.82 4.38 5.59
CA ILE A 71 0.41 4.67 5.25
C ILE A 71 0.20 4.62 3.73
N LYS A 72 1.12 5.23 2.97
CA LYS A 72 1.07 5.20 1.50
C LYS A 72 1.10 3.77 0.97
N ASN A 73 2.06 2.96 1.43
CA ASN A 73 2.19 1.56 1.00
C ASN A 73 0.95 0.73 1.37
N GLU A 74 0.39 0.92 2.55
CA GLU A 74 -0.85 0.25 2.97
C GLU A 74 -2.04 0.67 2.08
N PHE A 75 -2.14 1.95 1.74
CA PHE A 75 -3.18 2.46 0.86
C PHE A 75 -3.03 1.89 -0.56
N ASP A 76 -1.82 1.92 -1.13
CA ASP A 76 -1.53 1.40 -2.45
C ASP A 76 -1.84 -0.11 -2.53
N ASN A 77 -1.50 -0.87 -1.49
CA ASN A 77 -1.84 -2.29 -1.39
C ASN A 77 -3.36 -2.52 -1.31
N LYS A 78 -4.08 -1.75 -0.52
CA LYS A 78 -5.55 -1.85 -0.44
C LYS A 78 -6.20 -1.51 -1.77
N LEU A 79 -5.75 -0.44 -2.43
CA LEU A 79 -6.26 -0.04 -3.74
C LEU A 79 -6.02 -1.14 -4.78
N ASN A 80 -4.80 -1.67 -4.84
CA ASN A 80 -4.46 -2.78 -5.73
C ASN A 80 -5.35 -4.01 -5.49
N ASN A 81 -5.61 -4.36 -4.23
CA ASN A 81 -6.49 -5.48 -3.90
C ASN A 81 -7.92 -5.26 -4.35
N ILE A 82 -8.47 -4.04 -4.15
CA ILE A 82 -9.83 -3.70 -4.61
C ILE A 82 -9.93 -3.76 -6.14
N GLN A 83 -8.93 -3.24 -6.84
CA GLN A 83 -8.87 -3.28 -8.29
C GLN A 83 -8.76 -4.72 -8.82
N ALA A 84 -7.86 -5.52 -8.23
CA ALA A 84 -7.72 -6.94 -8.58
C ALA A 84 -9.03 -7.71 -8.33
N ASP A 85 -9.71 -7.47 -7.21
CA ASP A 85 -11.02 -8.08 -6.93
C ASP A 85 -12.07 -7.74 -7.98
N SER A 86 -12.14 -6.48 -8.41
CA SER A 86 -13.05 -6.06 -9.46
C SER A 86 -12.77 -6.78 -10.79
N ILE A 87 -11.48 -6.94 -11.13
CA ILE A 87 -11.04 -7.64 -12.34
C ILE A 87 -11.37 -9.14 -12.25
N PHE A 88 -11.09 -9.77 -11.11
CA PHE A 88 -11.44 -11.18 -10.87
C PHE A 88 -12.95 -11.41 -10.98
N ARG A 89 -13.78 -10.54 -10.39
CA ARG A 89 -15.23 -10.64 -10.50
C ARG A 89 -15.68 -10.61 -11.95
N LYS A 90 -15.21 -9.67 -12.75
CA LYS A 90 -15.54 -9.58 -14.17
C LYS A 90 -15.16 -10.87 -14.93
N GLN A 91 -13.98 -11.43 -14.65
CA GLN A 91 -13.51 -12.66 -15.27
C GLN A 91 -14.34 -13.87 -14.84
N VAL A 92 -14.60 -14.01 -13.54
CA VAL A 92 -15.41 -15.13 -12.99
C VAL A 92 -16.83 -15.08 -13.55
N PHE A 93 -17.45 -13.89 -13.64
CA PHE A 93 -18.81 -13.70 -14.18
C PHE A 93 -18.89 -13.87 -15.70
N SER A 94 -17.76 -13.83 -16.40
CA SER A 94 -17.76 -14.05 -17.86
C SER A 94 -18.03 -15.51 -18.27
N LYS A 95 -17.92 -16.45 -17.33
CA LYS A 95 -18.10 -17.90 -17.58
C LYS A 95 -19.13 -18.47 -16.61
N LYS A 96 -20.07 -19.27 -17.13
CA LYS A 96 -21.02 -19.99 -16.28
C LYS A 96 -20.30 -21.11 -15.51
N ARG A 97 -20.49 -21.18 -14.20
CA ARG A 97 -19.80 -22.11 -13.31
C ARG A 97 -20.75 -22.94 -12.48
N ILE A 98 -20.31 -24.13 -12.07
CA ILE A 98 -21.06 -25.04 -11.20
C ILE A 98 -21.04 -24.66 -9.72
N ILE A 99 -20.19 -23.69 -9.33
CA ILE A 99 -20.10 -23.14 -7.98
C ILE A 99 -20.51 -21.67 -7.98
N PRO A 100 -21.01 -21.14 -6.86
CA PRO A 100 -21.33 -19.72 -6.71
C PRO A 100 -20.13 -18.83 -7.02
N GLU A 101 -20.39 -17.66 -7.59
CA GLU A 101 -19.35 -16.73 -8.05
C GLU A 101 -18.44 -16.25 -6.91
N ASP A 102 -18.99 -15.95 -5.74
CA ASP A 102 -18.21 -15.53 -4.57
C ASP A 102 -17.31 -16.66 -4.02
N GLU A 103 -17.78 -17.91 -4.12
CA GLU A 103 -16.96 -19.07 -3.77
C GLU A 103 -15.81 -19.26 -4.77
N ALA A 104 -16.08 -19.07 -6.07
CA ALA A 104 -15.06 -19.15 -7.11
C ALA A 104 -13.96 -18.09 -6.89
N ILE A 105 -14.34 -16.85 -6.56
CA ILE A 105 -13.39 -15.77 -6.26
C ILE A 105 -12.57 -16.08 -5.02
N THR A 106 -13.22 -16.55 -3.96
CA THR A 106 -12.56 -16.92 -2.71
C THR A 106 -11.57 -18.05 -2.94
N TYR A 107 -11.96 -19.07 -3.70
CA TYR A 107 -11.11 -20.19 -4.07
C TYR A 107 -9.89 -19.72 -4.87
N LEU A 108 -10.10 -18.89 -5.91
CA LEU A 108 -9.03 -18.34 -6.74
C LEU A 108 -8.00 -17.58 -5.88
N LYS A 109 -8.46 -16.66 -5.03
CA LYS A 109 -7.59 -15.87 -4.14
C LYS A 109 -6.81 -16.74 -3.16
N THR A 110 -7.46 -17.74 -2.59
CA THR A 110 -6.82 -18.69 -1.68
C THR A 110 -5.73 -19.48 -2.40
N ARG A 111 -5.99 -19.95 -3.62
CA ARG A 111 -5.00 -20.67 -4.42
C ARG A 111 -3.81 -19.81 -4.80
N LEU A 112 -4.03 -18.59 -5.26
CA LEU A 112 -2.95 -17.65 -5.53
C LEU A 112 -2.08 -17.42 -4.29
N SER A 113 -2.71 -17.24 -3.13
CA SER A 113 -1.99 -17.07 -1.85
C SER A 113 -1.15 -18.30 -1.46
N ILE A 114 -1.72 -19.51 -1.59
CA ILE A 114 -1.01 -20.77 -1.30
C ILE A 114 0.20 -20.94 -2.22
N ASP A 115 0.06 -20.61 -3.50
CA ASP A 115 1.15 -20.72 -4.48
C ASP A 115 2.16 -19.56 -4.39
N GLY A 116 1.99 -18.63 -3.45
CA GLY A 116 2.85 -17.47 -3.25
C GLY A 116 2.77 -16.45 -4.39
N ILE A 117 1.63 -16.41 -5.09
CA ILE A 117 1.39 -15.52 -6.22
C ILE A 117 0.66 -14.26 -5.73
N SER A 118 1.29 -13.11 -5.93
CA SER A 118 0.70 -11.79 -5.71
C SER A 118 0.20 -11.19 -7.04
N THR A 119 -0.65 -10.18 -6.93
CA THR A 119 -1.20 -9.46 -8.08
C THR A 119 -0.78 -8.00 -8.06
N LYS A 120 -0.59 -7.43 -9.22
CA LYS A 120 -0.37 -5.99 -9.41
C LYS A 120 -1.25 -5.49 -10.54
N VAL A 121 -1.99 -4.42 -10.29
CA VAL A 121 -2.79 -3.73 -11.29
C VAL A 121 -2.06 -2.45 -11.70
N ASP A 122 -1.94 -2.23 -13.01
CA ASP A 122 -1.35 -1.00 -13.54
C ASP A 122 -2.39 0.12 -13.68
N ASP A 123 -1.93 1.34 -13.99
CA ASP A 123 -2.79 2.51 -14.15
C ASP A 123 -3.82 2.39 -15.30
N LYS A 124 -3.62 1.41 -16.20
CA LYS A 124 -4.54 1.10 -17.30
C LYS A 124 -5.56 0.01 -16.92
N GLY A 125 -5.46 -0.53 -15.71
CA GLY A 125 -6.33 -1.59 -15.23
C GLY A 125 -5.93 -2.99 -15.71
N ASN A 126 -4.69 -3.19 -16.21
CA ASN A 126 -4.20 -4.52 -16.53
C ASN A 126 -3.65 -5.18 -15.27
N ILE A 127 -4.03 -6.44 -15.06
CA ILE A 127 -3.55 -7.25 -13.95
C ILE A 127 -2.33 -8.06 -14.36
N SER A 128 -1.31 -8.08 -13.51
CA SER A 128 -0.12 -8.91 -13.64
C SER A 128 0.00 -9.82 -12.43
N PHE A 129 0.48 -11.04 -12.64
CA PHE A 129 0.75 -12.02 -11.59
C PHE A 129 2.24 -12.07 -11.32
N LEU A 130 2.61 -12.04 -10.04
CA LEU A 130 4.00 -11.97 -9.62
C LEU A 130 4.28 -13.12 -8.64
N LYS A 131 5.44 -13.75 -8.76
CA LYS A 131 5.98 -14.67 -7.77
C LYS A 131 7.37 -14.17 -7.35
N ASP A 132 7.58 -14.03 -6.05
CA ASP A 132 8.81 -13.46 -5.48
C ASP A 132 9.17 -12.07 -6.07
N GLY A 133 8.15 -11.27 -6.41
CA GLY A 133 8.29 -9.94 -6.99
C GLY A 133 8.53 -9.91 -8.51
N TYR A 134 8.67 -11.06 -9.16
CA TYR A 134 8.91 -11.17 -10.61
C TYR A 134 7.65 -11.62 -11.36
N PRO A 135 7.44 -11.14 -12.60
CA PRO A 135 6.32 -11.58 -13.44
C PRO A 135 6.29 -13.10 -13.59
N LEU A 136 5.13 -13.69 -13.29
CA LEU A 136 4.94 -15.14 -13.33
C LEU A 136 4.93 -15.62 -14.79
N LYS A 137 5.88 -16.49 -15.15
CA LYS A 137 5.96 -17.11 -16.46
C LYS A 137 5.03 -18.32 -16.55
N LYS A 138 4.52 -18.58 -17.76
CA LYS A 138 3.83 -19.82 -18.09
C LYS A 138 4.79 -21.02 -18.00
N ASN A 139 4.25 -22.20 -17.68
CA ASN A 139 5.03 -23.42 -17.55
C ASN A 139 5.80 -23.82 -18.83
N ASP A 140 5.29 -23.44 -19.99
CA ASP A 140 5.88 -23.71 -21.31
C ASP A 140 6.91 -22.66 -21.75
N ASN A 141 7.19 -21.65 -20.92
CA ASN A 141 8.05 -20.50 -21.22
C ASN A 141 7.62 -19.65 -22.45
N THR A 142 6.38 -19.78 -22.93
CA THR A 142 5.87 -19.03 -24.09
C THR A 142 5.46 -17.60 -23.76
N GLY A 143 5.58 -17.18 -22.48
CA GLY A 143 5.21 -15.84 -22.03
C GLY A 143 4.89 -15.78 -20.55
N PHE A 144 4.14 -14.75 -20.16
CA PHE A 144 3.68 -14.55 -18.79
C PHE A 144 2.25 -15.06 -18.59
N GLU A 145 1.95 -15.44 -17.35
CA GLU A 145 0.58 -15.81 -16.98
C GLU A 145 -0.35 -14.60 -17.13
N THR A 146 -1.52 -14.87 -17.71
CA THR A 146 -2.59 -13.90 -17.90
C THR A 146 -3.76 -14.23 -16.97
N LEU A 147 -4.70 -13.30 -16.83
CA LEU A 147 -5.92 -13.54 -16.06
C LEU A 147 -6.68 -14.78 -16.58
N GLU A 148 -6.72 -14.95 -17.90
CA GLU A 148 -7.40 -16.08 -18.53
C GLU A 148 -6.69 -17.42 -18.24
N SER A 149 -5.35 -17.47 -18.33
CA SER A 149 -4.58 -18.66 -18.01
C SER A 149 -4.67 -19.04 -16.52
N ILE A 150 -4.70 -18.06 -15.64
CA ILE A 150 -4.89 -18.26 -14.19
C ILE A 150 -6.30 -18.75 -13.89
N ASP A 151 -7.32 -18.17 -14.52
CA ASP A 151 -8.70 -18.61 -14.42
C ASP A 151 -8.85 -20.07 -14.88
N GLU A 152 -8.32 -20.42 -16.02
CA GLU A 152 -8.33 -21.79 -16.54
C GLU A 152 -7.62 -22.76 -15.60
N LYS A 153 -6.44 -22.40 -15.13
CA LYS A 153 -5.62 -23.22 -14.24
C LYS A 153 -6.33 -23.57 -12.94
N TYR A 154 -6.99 -22.60 -12.31
CA TYR A 154 -7.55 -22.78 -10.96
C TYR A 154 -9.06 -23.00 -10.96
N LEU A 155 -9.79 -22.48 -11.94
CA LEU A 155 -11.25 -22.51 -12.00
C LEU A 155 -11.78 -23.27 -13.21
N GLY A 156 -10.96 -23.76 -14.12
CA GLY A 156 -11.40 -24.44 -15.34
C GLY A 156 -12.27 -25.66 -15.05
N SER A 157 -11.98 -26.41 -13.97
CA SER A 157 -12.79 -27.58 -13.56
C SER A 157 -14.21 -27.21 -13.07
N PHE A 158 -14.47 -25.95 -12.72
CA PHE A 158 -15.76 -25.48 -12.26
C PHE A 158 -16.61 -24.82 -13.35
N VAL A 159 -16.14 -24.76 -14.60
CA VAL A 159 -16.90 -24.24 -15.72
C VAL A 159 -17.92 -25.29 -16.12
N GLU A 160 -19.20 -24.87 -16.29
CA GLU A 160 -20.24 -25.75 -16.85
C GLU A 160 -19.84 -26.20 -18.25
N LYS A 161 -19.73 -27.51 -18.45
CA LYS A 161 -19.56 -28.07 -19.80
C LYS A 161 -20.89 -27.93 -20.51
N SER A 162 -20.93 -27.18 -21.60
CA SER A 162 -22.09 -27.23 -22.51
C SER A 162 -22.20 -28.66 -23.00
N ASN A 163 -23.23 -29.40 -22.56
CA ASN A 163 -23.60 -30.65 -23.17
C ASN A 163 -23.98 -30.32 -24.61
N GLY A 164 -23.09 -30.61 -25.54
CA GLY A 164 -23.39 -30.58 -26.94
C GLY A 164 -24.67 -31.41 -27.15
N SER A 165 -25.71 -30.75 -27.61
CA SER A 165 -26.98 -31.38 -28.02
C SER A 165 -26.66 -32.43 -29.08
N GLY A 166 -26.38 -33.65 -28.62
CA GLY A 166 -26.39 -34.82 -29.49
C GLY A 166 -27.82 -35.02 -29.95
N THR A 167 -28.11 -34.62 -31.19
CA THR A 167 -29.35 -34.97 -31.87
C THR A 167 -29.53 -36.50 -31.81
N PRO A 168 -30.65 -37.02 -31.28
CA PRO A 168 -30.89 -38.45 -31.34
C PRO A 168 -31.00 -38.85 -32.80
N GLN A 169 -30.08 -39.68 -33.29
CA GLN A 169 -30.25 -40.34 -34.56
C GLN A 169 -31.46 -41.31 -34.43
N THR A 170 -32.56 -40.90 -35.05
CA THR A 170 -33.74 -41.78 -35.28
C THR A 170 -33.28 -42.92 -36.21
N GLN A 171 -33.03 -44.10 -35.65
CA GLN A 171 -32.90 -45.31 -36.44
C GLN A 171 -34.23 -45.56 -37.09
N GLN A 172 -34.33 -45.36 -38.42
CA GLN A 172 -35.39 -45.91 -39.25
C GLN A 172 -35.14 -47.39 -39.37
N THR A 173 -35.95 -48.18 -38.69
CA THR A 173 -36.17 -49.61 -38.97
C THR A 173 -37.00 -49.72 -40.22
N GLN A 174 -36.35 -50.18 -41.29
CA GLN A 174 -37.09 -50.69 -42.47
C GLN A 174 -37.52 -52.10 -42.13
N GLY A 175 -38.85 -52.36 -42.17
CA GLY A 175 -39.45 -53.66 -42.23
C GLY A 175 -39.97 -53.89 -43.65
#